data_f99d174a81b85c516ba97e87a3cef072
#
_entry.id   f99d174a81b85c516ba97e87a3cef072
#
_cell.length_a   1.000
_cell.length_b   1.000
_cell.length_c   1.000
_cell.angle_alpha   90.00
_cell.angle_beta   90.00
_cell.angle_gamma   90.00
#
_symmetry.space_group_name_H-M   'P 1'
#
loop_
_entity.id
_entity.type
_entity.pdbx_description
1 polymer ?
#
loop_
_entity_poly.entity_id
_entity_poly.type
_entity_poly.pdbx_seq_one_letter_code
_entity_poly.pdbx_strand_id
1 'polypeptide(L)'
;MADGEKATLTKAEKIILIALILGAFMTSLDATIVSVAIPTMAQELGEEGHNTSNISWVLLIYTLMLSCFILLWSKIGSNIGYKKVFMTGIAVFTLSSLAIGACGFIPELGLGAIILLRAVQGLGAGMAMAMSLAMTTTYLPASARGASIGAVTLAASCGTAFGPAVGGILTTIHWSYIFFINVPIGLICLLLCMRYMKVKEKVPEQRSGIDAVGVVFMFMMMFSLIFYLNKGQDIGWMSELGIALLAVAFAGAGLLFWWEQRVDDPLVSMKLITNGHVVKANLITMTMFMAMAGSYLLLPYYFGYVQGMETVEYGFILIANSVGMMAAGPVVGRITDRTGNNRIFCIAGALVATIGFLMMMGFDDETSIAFILLALFVMGAGMGMTLVSATNLAYGFVTESENGQLSGQTTTFRQAGSSAGVAVLNAVFMSNIAVGAATTGAILMPGFRHAFFVAVLMTMAAFVIAMASKNAKDVRSE
;
A
#
# COMPACT_ATOMS: atom_id res chain seq x y z
N MET A 1 -19.03 31.74 -15.41
CA MET A 1 -18.96 32.22 -14.03
C MET A 1 -20.12 31.56 -13.30
N ALA A 2 -19.85 30.45 -12.59
CA ALA A 2 -20.83 29.83 -11.71
C ALA A 2 -20.14 29.76 -10.34
N ASP A 3 -20.83 30.33 -9.36
CA ASP A 3 -20.39 30.50 -7.99
C ASP A 3 -19.72 29.26 -7.40
N GLY A 4 -18.63 29.51 -6.68
CA GLY A 4 -17.87 28.54 -5.95
C GLY A 4 -18.65 27.99 -4.74
N GLU A 5 -19.70 27.23 -4.99
CA GLU A 5 -20.32 26.42 -3.95
C GLU A 5 -19.26 25.44 -3.43
N LYS A 6 -18.81 25.67 -2.20
CA LYS A 6 -18.00 24.69 -1.46
C LYS A 6 -18.79 23.38 -1.50
N ALA A 7 -18.30 22.39 -2.24
CA ALA A 7 -18.90 21.05 -2.28
C ALA A 7 -18.90 20.47 -0.85
N THR A 8 -19.94 20.77 -0.10
CA THR A 8 -20.15 20.19 1.23
C THR A 8 -20.69 18.79 1.02
N LEU A 9 -19.87 17.79 1.38
CA LEU A 9 -20.30 16.39 1.39
C LEU A 9 -21.58 16.26 2.23
N THR A 10 -22.57 15.57 1.68
CA THR A 10 -23.78 15.16 2.42
C THR A 10 -23.41 14.30 3.62
N LYS A 11 -24.33 14.16 4.58
CA LYS A 11 -24.12 13.29 5.75
C LYS A 11 -23.78 11.84 5.36
N ALA A 12 -24.41 11.32 4.31
CA ALA A 12 -24.14 9.96 3.82
C ALA A 12 -22.72 9.85 3.20
N GLU A 13 -22.30 10.82 2.40
CA GLU A 13 -20.97 10.85 1.78
C GLU A 13 -19.86 11.00 2.81
N LYS A 14 -20.07 11.81 3.88
CA LYS A 14 -19.12 11.91 4.99
C LYS A 14 -18.97 10.58 5.72
N ILE A 15 -20.04 9.82 5.91
CA ILE A 15 -20.00 8.53 6.56
C ILE A 15 -19.28 7.49 5.70
N ILE A 16 -19.50 7.51 4.36
CA ILE A 16 -18.75 6.69 3.42
C ILE A 16 -17.26 6.99 3.55
N LEU A 17 -16.88 8.27 3.51
CA LEU A 17 -15.49 8.68 3.62
C LEU A 17 -14.86 8.25 4.96
N ILE A 18 -15.57 8.40 6.07
CA ILE A 18 -15.09 7.97 7.39
C ILE A 18 -14.89 6.44 7.42
N ALA A 19 -15.81 5.66 6.87
CA ALA A 19 -15.65 4.20 6.80
C ALA A 19 -14.43 3.79 5.96
N LEU A 20 -14.19 4.46 4.82
CA LEU A 20 -13.01 4.22 3.98
C LEU A 20 -11.71 4.61 4.69
N ILE A 21 -11.70 5.73 5.42
CA ILE A 21 -10.59 6.18 6.26
C ILE A 21 -10.26 5.13 7.32
N LEU A 22 -11.27 4.66 8.07
CA LEU A 22 -11.09 3.63 9.11
C LEU A 22 -10.57 2.32 8.53
N GLY A 23 -11.10 1.86 7.40
CA GLY A 23 -10.65 0.65 6.73
C GLY A 23 -9.20 0.76 6.25
N ALA A 24 -8.82 1.89 5.61
CA ALA A 24 -7.47 2.13 5.14
C ALA A 24 -6.47 2.27 6.29
N PHE A 25 -6.83 2.98 7.37
CA PHE A 25 -6.02 3.09 8.57
C PHE A 25 -5.76 1.72 9.21
N MET A 26 -6.81 0.95 9.45
CA MET A 26 -6.76 -0.36 10.11
C MET A 26 -5.88 -1.35 9.33
N THR A 27 -6.08 -1.49 8.02
CA THR A 27 -5.31 -2.43 7.20
C THR A 27 -3.84 -2.03 7.08
N SER A 28 -3.54 -0.74 7.07
CA SER A 28 -2.17 -0.22 7.00
C SER A 28 -1.45 -0.28 8.36
N LEU A 29 -2.17 -0.06 9.45
CA LEU A 29 -1.68 -0.25 10.82
C LEU A 29 -1.26 -1.72 11.02
N ASP A 30 -2.15 -2.65 10.68
CA ASP A 30 -1.91 -4.09 10.83
C ASP A 30 -0.69 -4.57 10.03
N ALA A 31 -0.46 -4.02 8.84
CA ALA A 31 0.69 -4.38 8.01
C ALA A 31 2.05 -4.07 8.67
N THR A 32 2.11 -3.08 9.55
CA THR A 32 3.37 -2.62 10.18
C THR A 32 3.47 -2.93 11.66
N ILE A 33 2.34 -3.00 12.39
CA ILE A 33 2.32 -3.26 13.83
C ILE A 33 2.91 -4.65 14.16
N VAL A 34 2.66 -5.64 13.31
CA VAL A 34 3.10 -7.03 13.52
C VAL A 34 4.62 -7.16 13.44
N SER A 35 5.31 -6.33 12.62
CA SER A 35 6.77 -6.42 12.48
C SER A 35 7.51 -6.22 13.80
N VAL A 36 6.98 -5.39 14.69
CA VAL A 36 7.56 -5.12 16.02
C VAL A 36 7.33 -6.27 16.99
N ALA A 37 6.24 -7.02 16.81
CA ALA A 37 5.89 -8.14 17.69
C ALA A 37 6.60 -9.45 17.30
N ILE A 38 7.20 -9.54 16.11
CA ILE A 38 7.85 -10.77 15.62
C ILE A 38 8.86 -11.35 16.62
N PRO A 39 9.78 -10.58 17.23
CA PRO A 39 10.72 -11.15 18.20
C PRO A 39 10.04 -11.77 19.42
N THR A 40 9.06 -11.08 20.00
CA THR A 40 8.29 -11.57 21.16
C THR A 40 7.44 -12.79 20.80
N MET A 41 6.80 -12.77 19.62
CA MET A 41 6.05 -13.93 19.11
C MET A 41 6.97 -15.14 18.90
N ALA A 42 8.18 -14.95 18.35
CA ALA A 42 9.14 -16.03 18.15
C ALA A 42 9.54 -16.68 19.48
N GLN A 43 9.78 -15.85 20.50
CA GLN A 43 10.13 -16.29 21.84
C GLN A 43 9.00 -17.10 22.48
N GLU A 44 7.78 -16.57 22.50
CA GLU A 44 6.63 -17.23 23.15
C GLU A 44 6.13 -18.47 22.41
N LEU A 45 6.29 -18.52 21.07
CA LEU A 45 5.88 -19.67 20.26
C LEU A 45 6.98 -20.73 20.09
N GLY A 46 8.15 -20.57 20.73
CA GLY A 46 9.24 -21.52 20.68
C GLY A 46 9.97 -21.59 19.32
N GLU A 47 9.91 -20.52 18.53
CA GLU A 47 10.53 -20.40 17.20
C GLU A 47 11.86 -19.63 17.26
N GLU A 48 12.60 -19.72 18.39
CA GLU A 48 13.89 -19.08 18.56
C GLU A 48 15.03 -19.84 17.83
N GLY A 49 16.06 -19.10 17.43
CA GLY A 49 17.27 -19.67 16.83
C GLY A 49 17.13 -19.99 15.34
N HIS A 50 17.41 -21.22 14.92
CA HIS A 50 17.44 -21.61 13.50
C HIS A 50 16.09 -21.59 12.79
N ASN A 51 14.97 -21.49 13.53
CA ASN A 51 13.60 -21.49 13.00
C ASN A 51 12.99 -20.11 12.80
N THR A 52 13.76 -19.04 12.93
CA THR A 52 13.25 -17.66 12.72
C THR A 52 12.68 -17.42 11.31
N SER A 53 13.00 -18.28 10.35
CA SER A 53 12.38 -18.21 9.02
C SER A 53 10.87 -18.52 9.03
N ASN A 54 10.40 -19.37 9.96
CA ASN A 54 9.00 -19.76 10.05
C ASN A 54 8.12 -18.62 10.52
N ILE A 55 8.55 -17.85 11.54
CA ILE A 55 7.78 -16.74 12.07
C ILE A 55 7.60 -15.61 11.04
N SER A 56 8.55 -15.45 10.11
CA SER A 56 8.45 -14.44 9.03
C SER A 56 7.26 -14.69 8.10
N TRP A 57 6.72 -15.91 8.05
CA TRP A 57 5.51 -16.22 7.31
C TRP A 57 4.28 -15.50 7.83
N VAL A 58 4.25 -15.09 9.09
CA VAL A 58 3.16 -14.30 9.67
C VAL A 58 3.01 -12.96 8.93
N LEU A 59 4.12 -12.35 8.51
CA LEU A 59 4.09 -11.12 7.70
C LEU A 59 3.88 -11.41 6.21
N LEU A 60 4.61 -12.39 5.70
CA LEU A 60 4.66 -12.66 4.26
C LEU A 60 3.32 -13.15 3.72
N ILE A 61 2.67 -14.11 4.39
CA ILE A 61 1.41 -14.69 3.91
C ILE A 61 0.29 -13.65 3.82
N TYR A 62 0.21 -12.73 4.79
CA TYR A 62 -0.73 -11.62 4.76
C TYR A 62 -0.55 -10.77 3.50
N THR A 63 0.68 -10.33 3.22
CA THR A 63 1.01 -9.51 2.05
C THR A 63 0.75 -10.25 0.74
N LEU A 64 1.09 -11.54 0.67
CA LEU A 64 0.81 -12.40 -0.49
C LEU A 64 -0.69 -12.51 -0.77
N MET A 65 -1.48 -12.90 0.23
CA MET A 65 -2.93 -13.07 0.05
C MET A 65 -3.62 -11.75 -0.28
N LEU A 66 -3.24 -10.67 0.39
CA LEU A 66 -3.73 -9.33 0.07
C LEU A 66 -3.48 -8.99 -1.40
N SER A 67 -2.25 -9.17 -1.87
CA SER A 67 -1.80 -8.69 -3.19
C SER A 67 -2.31 -9.57 -4.33
N CYS A 68 -2.29 -10.90 -4.17
CA CYS A 68 -2.65 -11.84 -5.22
C CYS A 68 -4.13 -11.75 -5.64
N PHE A 69 -5.01 -11.32 -4.74
CA PHE A 69 -6.45 -11.35 -4.98
C PHE A 69 -7.10 -9.97 -5.18
N ILE A 70 -6.33 -8.87 -5.19
CA ILE A 70 -6.86 -7.50 -5.35
C ILE A 70 -7.71 -7.36 -6.62
N LEU A 71 -7.21 -7.83 -7.77
CA LEU A 71 -7.93 -7.74 -9.05
C LEU A 71 -9.19 -8.58 -9.06
N LEU A 72 -9.15 -9.77 -8.48
CA LEU A 72 -10.32 -10.62 -8.31
C LEU A 72 -11.40 -9.92 -7.48
N TRP A 73 -11.02 -9.35 -6.33
CA TRP A 73 -11.97 -8.62 -5.48
C TRP A 73 -12.55 -7.40 -6.17
N SER A 74 -11.74 -6.72 -6.99
CA SER A 74 -12.19 -5.59 -7.81
C SER A 74 -13.27 -6.02 -8.82
N LYS A 75 -13.06 -7.14 -9.51
CA LYS A 75 -14.04 -7.73 -10.44
C LYS A 75 -15.31 -8.19 -9.71
N ILE A 76 -15.16 -8.88 -8.58
CA ILE A 76 -16.31 -9.29 -7.75
C ILE A 76 -17.08 -8.06 -7.28
N GLY A 77 -16.38 -7.00 -6.83
CA GLY A 77 -17.01 -5.75 -6.38
C GLY A 77 -17.84 -5.07 -7.45
N SER A 78 -17.37 -5.04 -8.70
CA SER A 78 -18.15 -4.51 -9.83
C SER A 78 -19.39 -5.32 -10.13
N ASN A 79 -19.39 -6.64 -9.87
CA ASN A 79 -20.49 -7.56 -10.16
C ASN A 79 -21.57 -7.62 -9.08
N ILE A 80 -21.18 -7.54 -7.80
CA ILE A 80 -22.12 -7.74 -6.67
C ILE A 80 -22.32 -6.50 -5.81
N GLY A 81 -21.52 -5.45 -6.07
CA GLY A 81 -21.55 -4.16 -5.37
C GLY A 81 -20.33 -3.95 -4.48
N TYR A 82 -19.77 -2.76 -4.57
CA TYR A 82 -18.53 -2.37 -3.86
C TYR A 82 -18.72 -2.36 -2.33
N LYS A 83 -19.86 -1.86 -1.84
CA LYS A 83 -20.19 -1.84 -0.41
C LYS A 83 -20.20 -3.24 0.19
N LYS A 84 -20.80 -4.22 -0.50
CA LYS A 84 -20.90 -5.60 0.00
C LYS A 84 -19.51 -6.21 0.16
N VAL A 85 -18.67 -6.10 -0.87
CA VAL A 85 -17.30 -6.63 -0.83
C VAL A 85 -16.46 -5.93 0.23
N PHE A 86 -16.56 -4.59 0.35
CA PHE A 86 -15.88 -3.83 1.39
C PHE A 86 -16.27 -4.31 2.80
N MET A 87 -17.58 -4.40 3.08
CA MET A 87 -18.09 -4.86 4.38
C MET A 87 -17.67 -6.29 4.70
N THR A 88 -17.75 -7.20 3.71
CA THR A 88 -17.27 -8.58 3.88
C THR A 88 -15.78 -8.60 4.19
N GLY A 89 -14.98 -7.78 3.48
CA GLY A 89 -13.54 -7.65 3.73
C GLY A 89 -13.23 -7.18 5.15
N ILE A 90 -13.89 -6.12 5.61
CA ILE A 90 -13.74 -5.62 6.99
C ILE A 90 -14.19 -6.68 8.02
N ALA A 91 -15.29 -7.41 7.76
CA ALA A 91 -15.76 -8.47 8.66
C ALA A 91 -14.76 -9.63 8.74
N VAL A 92 -14.28 -10.14 7.60
CA VAL A 92 -13.26 -11.19 7.53
C VAL A 92 -11.98 -10.75 8.25
N PHE A 93 -11.51 -9.54 7.98
CA PHE A 93 -10.32 -8.97 8.62
C PHE A 93 -10.49 -8.88 10.15
N THR A 94 -11.61 -8.37 10.61
CA THR A 94 -11.90 -8.18 12.05
C THR A 94 -12.01 -9.52 12.79
N LEU A 95 -12.72 -10.49 12.19
CA LEU A 95 -12.88 -11.82 12.78
C LEU A 95 -11.56 -12.60 12.81
N SER A 96 -10.76 -12.49 11.74
CA SER A 96 -9.43 -13.10 11.72
C SER A 96 -8.50 -12.44 12.74
N SER A 97 -8.55 -11.12 12.90
CA SER A 97 -7.79 -10.41 13.94
C SER A 97 -8.17 -10.88 15.34
N LEU A 98 -9.48 -11.03 15.61
CA LEU A 98 -9.96 -11.57 16.88
C LEU A 98 -9.45 -13.00 17.13
N ALA A 99 -9.50 -13.86 16.10
CA ALA A 99 -9.06 -15.23 16.18
C ALA A 99 -7.53 -15.33 16.39
N ILE A 100 -6.73 -14.54 15.67
CA ILE A 100 -5.25 -14.51 15.84
C ILE A 100 -4.91 -14.03 17.26
N GLY A 101 -5.54 -12.96 17.73
CA GLY A 101 -5.35 -12.48 19.09
C GLY A 101 -5.71 -13.55 20.14
N ALA A 102 -6.76 -14.33 19.92
CA ALA A 102 -7.14 -15.43 20.80
C ALA A 102 -6.13 -16.59 20.78
N CYS A 103 -5.47 -16.87 19.64
CA CYS A 103 -4.43 -17.91 19.55
C CYS A 103 -3.26 -17.67 20.53
N GLY A 104 -2.95 -16.41 20.87
CA GLY A 104 -1.89 -16.12 21.85
C GLY A 104 -2.20 -16.57 23.28
N PHE A 105 -3.47 -16.86 23.60
CA PHE A 105 -3.90 -17.40 24.88
C PHE A 105 -4.17 -18.91 24.83
N ILE A 106 -3.95 -19.55 23.67
CA ILE A 106 -4.18 -20.99 23.43
C ILE A 106 -2.91 -21.55 22.75
N PRO A 107 -1.83 -21.82 23.52
CA PRO A 107 -0.53 -22.23 22.96
C PRO A 107 -0.59 -23.48 22.07
N GLU A 108 -1.57 -24.38 22.30
CA GLU A 108 -1.75 -25.63 21.56
C GLU A 108 -2.07 -25.41 20.08
N LEU A 109 -2.58 -24.23 19.69
CA LEU A 109 -2.88 -23.91 18.29
C LEU A 109 -1.62 -23.67 17.46
N GLY A 110 -0.53 -23.23 18.07
CA GLY A 110 0.77 -23.08 17.44
C GLY A 110 0.85 -22.04 16.32
N LEU A 111 2.05 -21.87 15.77
CA LEU A 111 2.34 -20.90 14.69
C LEU A 111 1.53 -21.18 13.41
N GLY A 112 1.26 -22.45 13.08
CA GLY A 112 0.52 -22.83 11.86
C GLY A 112 -0.89 -22.25 11.79
N ALA A 113 -1.62 -22.22 12.92
CA ALA A 113 -2.95 -21.61 12.99
C ALA A 113 -2.88 -20.10 12.78
N ILE A 114 -1.88 -19.43 13.35
CA ILE A 114 -1.64 -17.99 13.17
C ILE A 114 -1.38 -17.67 11.70
N ILE A 115 -0.51 -18.44 11.03
CA ILE A 115 -0.21 -18.27 9.59
C ILE A 115 -1.47 -18.44 8.75
N LEU A 116 -2.27 -19.48 9.00
CA LEU A 116 -3.53 -19.71 8.28
C LEU A 116 -4.52 -18.54 8.47
N LEU A 117 -4.68 -18.09 9.70
CA LEU A 117 -5.57 -16.95 10.02
C LEU A 117 -5.04 -15.64 9.40
N ARG A 118 -3.72 -15.46 9.33
CA ARG A 118 -3.09 -14.32 8.63
C ARG A 118 -3.37 -14.36 7.12
N ALA A 119 -3.38 -15.56 6.52
CA ALA A 119 -3.79 -15.69 5.12
C ALA A 119 -5.24 -15.22 4.91
N VAL A 120 -6.17 -15.64 5.76
CA VAL A 120 -7.58 -15.22 5.72
C VAL A 120 -7.72 -13.71 5.98
N GLN A 121 -6.96 -13.17 6.94
CA GLN A 121 -6.93 -11.74 7.24
C GLN A 121 -6.43 -10.93 6.03
N GLY A 122 -5.39 -11.41 5.33
CA GLY A 122 -4.87 -10.82 4.11
C GLY A 122 -5.91 -10.76 2.98
N LEU A 123 -6.73 -11.80 2.81
CA LEU A 123 -7.86 -11.79 1.86
C LEU A 123 -8.86 -10.70 2.23
N GLY A 124 -9.24 -10.55 3.52
CA GLY A 124 -10.13 -9.50 4.00
C GLY A 124 -9.57 -8.09 3.75
N ALA A 125 -8.28 -7.89 4.02
CA ALA A 125 -7.59 -6.63 3.73
C ALA A 125 -7.59 -6.30 2.22
N GLY A 126 -7.33 -7.30 1.37
CA GLY A 126 -7.39 -7.17 -0.09
C GLY A 126 -8.76 -6.74 -0.60
N MET A 127 -9.85 -7.31 -0.05
CA MET A 127 -11.22 -6.87 -0.33
C MET A 127 -11.42 -5.39 0.02
N ALA A 128 -11.05 -4.97 1.23
CA ALA A 128 -11.23 -3.60 1.69
C ALA A 128 -10.40 -2.61 0.87
N MET A 129 -9.14 -2.93 0.57
CA MET A 129 -8.25 -2.06 -0.22
C MET A 129 -8.70 -1.93 -1.67
N ALA A 130 -9.10 -3.03 -2.32
CA ALA A 130 -9.60 -3.02 -3.70
C ALA A 130 -10.85 -2.13 -3.84
N MET A 131 -11.72 -2.10 -2.83
CA MET A 131 -12.93 -1.31 -2.86
C MET A 131 -12.74 0.16 -2.50
N SER A 132 -11.69 0.52 -1.77
CA SER A 132 -11.50 1.87 -1.25
C SER A 132 -11.48 2.94 -2.33
N LEU A 133 -10.68 2.77 -3.39
CA LEU A 133 -10.62 3.72 -4.52
C LEU A 133 -11.89 3.69 -5.35
N ALA A 134 -12.44 2.51 -5.65
CA ALA A 134 -13.68 2.36 -6.41
C ALA A 134 -14.86 3.04 -5.72
N MET A 135 -15.01 2.87 -4.40
CA MET A 135 -16.06 3.54 -3.62
C MET A 135 -15.87 5.05 -3.55
N THR A 136 -14.61 5.52 -3.39
CA THR A 136 -14.31 6.96 -3.39
C THR A 136 -14.71 7.61 -4.72
N THR A 137 -14.41 6.97 -5.84
CA THR A 137 -14.68 7.52 -7.17
C THR A 137 -16.12 7.34 -7.64
N THR A 138 -16.83 6.32 -7.13
CA THR A 138 -18.20 6.01 -7.54
C THR A 138 -19.25 6.69 -6.66
N TYR A 139 -19.01 6.79 -5.35
CA TYR A 139 -20.01 7.24 -4.39
C TYR A 139 -19.82 8.67 -3.90
N LEU A 140 -18.64 9.27 -4.13
CA LEU A 140 -18.40 10.66 -3.76
C LEU A 140 -18.46 11.57 -4.99
N PRO A 141 -18.91 12.83 -4.82
CA PRO A 141 -19.04 13.77 -5.92
C PRO A 141 -17.68 14.08 -6.55
N ALA A 142 -17.67 14.32 -7.86
CA ALA A 142 -16.44 14.59 -8.62
C ALA A 142 -15.63 15.77 -8.03
N SER A 143 -16.34 16.79 -7.51
CA SER A 143 -15.73 17.97 -6.87
C SER A 143 -15.01 17.71 -5.54
N ALA A 144 -15.18 16.51 -4.94
CA ALA A 144 -14.54 16.13 -3.68
C ALA A 144 -13.67 14.87 -3.80
N ARG A 145 -13.53 14.27 -4.99
CA ARG A 145 -12.80 13.00 -5.20
C ARG A 145 -11.34 13.11 -4.80
N GLY A 146 -10.63 14.11 -5.28
CA GLY A 146 -9.20 14.28 -5.00
C GLY A 146 -8.93 14.50 -3.52
N ALA A 147 -9.73 15.34 -2.85
CA ALA A 147 -9.63 15.54 -1.41
C ALA A 147 -9.94 14.26 -0.62
N SER A 148 -10.90 13.46 -1.08
CA SER A 148 -11.28 12.20 -0.45
C SER A 148 -10.22 11.11 -0.64
N ILE A 149 -9.65 10.98 -1.85
CA ILE A 149 -8.51 10.10 -2.12
C ILE A 149 -7.33 10.50 -1.23
N GLY A 150 -7.05 11.80 -1.13
CA GLY A 150 -6.02 12.32 -0.22
C GLY A 150 -6.25 11.94 1.24
N ALA A 151 -7.50 12.05 1.73
CA ALA A 151 -7.85 11.69 3.10
C ALA A 151 -7.70 10.17 3.38
N VAL A 152 -8.12 9.32 2.45
CA VAL A 152 -7.95 7.85 2.56
C VAL A 152 -6.47 7.46 2.51
N THR A 153 -5.71 8.08 1.60
CA THR A 153 -4.25 7.84 1.48
C THR A 153 -3.51 8.30 2.74
N LEU A 154 -3.91 9.44 3.29
CA LEU A 154 -3.39 9.93 4.57
C LEU A 154 -3.66 8.92 5.70
N ALA A 155 -4.89 8.43 5.81
CA ALA A 155 -5.25 7.47 6.85
C ALA A 155 -4.40 6.19 6.76
N ALA A 156 -4.15 5.69 5.54
CA ALA A 156 -3.24 4.57 5.32
C ALA A 156 -1.81 4.90 5.76
N SER A 157 -1.30 6.09 5.45
CA SER A 157 0.05 6.52 5.85
C SER A 157 0.17 6.68 7.36
N CYS A 158 -0.86 7.25 8.02
CA CYS A 158 -0.92 7.32 9.48
C CYS A 158 -0.91 5.92 10.09
N GLY A 159 -1.72 4.98 9.57
CA GLY A 159 -1.71 3.59 10.02
C GLY A 159 -0.31 2.97 9.96
N THR A 160 0.37 3.13 8.83
CA THR A 160 1.74 2.65 8.64
C THR A 160 2.72 3.28 9.63
N ALA A 161 2.64 4.59 9.86
CA ALA A 161 3.55 5.31 10.75
C ALA A 161 3.30 5.02 12.24
N PHE A 162 2.04 4.88 12.64
CA PHE A 162 1.68 4.56 14.03
C PHE A 162 1.92 3.09 14.40
N GLY A 163 2.01 2.19 13.39
CA GLY A 163 2.17 0.76 13.62
C GLY A 163 3.30 0.41 14.60
N PRO A 164 4.55 0.83 14.33
CA PRO A 164 5.66 0.52 15.22
C PRO A 164 5.48 1.08 16.65
N ALA A 165 5.03 2.32 16.80
CA ALA A 165 4.84 2.95 18.11
C ALA A 165 3.73 2.25 18.92
N VAL A 166 2.57 2.01 18.31
CA VAL A 166 1.44 1.30 18.95
C VAL A 166 1.80 -0.15 19.20
N GLY A 167 2.48 -0.80 18.25
CA GLY A 167 2.95 -2.18 18.39
C GLY A 167 3.93 -2.34 19.54
N GLY A 168 4.91 -1.45 19.66
CA GLY A 168 5.86 -1.43 20.78
C GLY A 168 5.15 -1.34 22.15
N ILE A 169 4.18 -0.42 22.29
CA ILE A 169 3.42 -0.27 23.54
C ILE A 169 2.57 -1.54 23.83
N LEU A 170 1.84 -2.04 22.86
CA LEU A 170 0.95 -3.19 23.07
C LEU A 170 1.72 -4.48 23.36
N THR A 171 2.88 -4.66 22.73
CA THR A 171 3.74 -5.85 22.91
C THR A 171 4.33 -5.91 24.32
N THR A 172 4.50 -4.77 25.04
CA THR A 172 4.91 -4.80 26.45
C THR A 172 3.89 -5.46 27.38
N ILE A 173 2.62 -5.50 26.98
CA ILE A 173 1.55 -6.18 27.75
C ILE A 173 1.46 -7.64 27.29
N HIS A 174 1.22 -7.88 26.02
CA HIS A 174 1.18 -9.17 25.35
C HIS A 174 1.05 -8.97 23.85
N TRP A 175 1.77 -9.73 23.02
CA TRP A 175 1.76 -9.56 21.57
C TRP A 175 0.36 -9.70 20.93
N SER A 176 -0.56 -10.47 21.51
CA SER A 176 -1.93 -10.64 21.00
C SER A 176 -2.72 -9.33 20.89
N TYR A 177 -2.41 -8.33 21.72
CA TYR A 177 -3.13 -7.05 21.71
C TYR A 177 -2.94 -6.26 20.43
N ILE A 178 -1.84 -6.51 19.67
CA ILE A 178 -1.67 -5.89 18.35
C ILE A 178 -2.75 -6.31 17.35
N PHE A 179 -3.36 -7.48 17.54
CA PHE A 179 -4.47 -7.96 16.73
C PHE A 179 -5.81 -7.49 17.30
N PHE A 180 -5.98 -7.49 18.62
CA PHE A 180 -7.22 -7.05 19.25
C PHE A 180 -7.55 -5.58 19.02
N ILE A 181 -6.56 -4.71 18.80
CA ILE A 181 -6.78 -3.29 18.47
C ILE A 181 -7.59 -3.11 17.18
N ASN A 182 -7.49 -4.05 16.25
CA ASN A 182 -8.25 -4.02 15.00
C ASN A 182 -9.74 -4.29 15.21
N VAL A 183 -10.10 -5.02 16.28
CA VAL A 183 -11.48 -5.45 16.53
C VAL A 183 -12.42 -4.26 16.77
N PRO A 184 -12.17 -3.33 17.71
CA PRO A 184 -13.03 -2.17 17.89
C PRO A 184 -13.08 -1.27 16.65
N ILE A 185 -11.98 -1.08 15.94
CA ILE A 185 -11.93 -0.27 14.72
C ILE A 185 -12.80 -0.90 13.64
N GLY A 186 -12.66 -2.20 13.41
CA GLY A 186 -13.44 -2.94 12.42
C GLY A 186 -14.93 -2.97 12.75
N LEU A 187 -15.30 -3.17 14.02
CA LEU A 187 -16.70 -3.14 14.46
C LEU A 187 -17.32 -1.75 14.23
N ILE A 188 -16.62 -0.66 14.59
CA ILE A 188 -17.07 0.70 14.32
C ILE A 188 -17.27 0.91 12.81
N CYS A 189 -16.31 0.49 11.99
CA CYS A 189 -16.40 0.59 10.54
C CYS A 189 -17.62 -0.17 10.00
N LEU A 190 -17.85 -1.42 10.43
CA LEU A 190 -18.99 -2.23 10.02
C LEU A 190 -20.32 -1.60 10.46
N LEU A 191 -20.42 -1.11 11.70
CA LEU A 191 -21.62 -0.44 12.20
C LEU A 191 -21.96 0.82 11.40
N LEU A 192 -20.94 1.62 11.06
CA LEU A 192 -21.11 2.79 10.18
C LEU A 192 -21.63 2.38 8.79
N CYS A 193 -21.04 1.33 8.18
CA CYS A 193 -21.47 0.84 6.89
C CYS A 193 -22.90 0.28 6.92
N MET A 194 -23.24 -0.54 7.92
CA MET A 194 -24.58 -1.15 8.04
C MET A 194 -25.67 -0.11 8.30
N ARG A 195 -25.43 0.78 9.25
CA ARG A 195 -26.48 1.68 9.77
C ARG A 195 -26.71 2.90 8.89
N TYR A 196 -25.65 3.43 8.28
CA TYR A 196 -25.69 4.75 7.66
C TYR A 196 -25.30 4.77 6.17
N MET A 197 -24.56 3.79 5.65
CA MET A 197 -24.21 3.75 4.25
C MET A 197 -25.38 3.23 3.41
N LYS A 198 -26.35 4.11 3.15
CA LYS A 198 -27.51 3.82 2.30
C LYS A 198 -27.20 4.19 0.85
N VAL A 199 -26.39 3.40 0.18
CA VAL A 199 -26.03 3.60 -1.22
C VAL A 199 -26.82 2.65 -2.08
N LYS A 200 -27.41 3.16 -3.18
CA LYS A 200 -27.93 2.29 -4.26
C LYS A 200 -26.75 1.79 -5.07
N GLU A 201 -26.44 0.52 -4.92
CA GLU A 201 -25.37 -0.09 -5.71
C GLU A 201 -25.81 -0.19 -7.16
N LYS A 202 -25.01 0.35 -8.07
CA LYS A 202 -25.17 0.17 -9.52
C LYS A 202 -24.59 -1.20 -9.89
N VAL A 203 -25.35 -2.26 -9.67
CA VAL A 203 -24.97 -3.62 -10.10
C VAL A 203 -25.43 -3.80 -11.53
N PRO A 204 -24.57 -4.33 -12.43
CA PRO A 204 -24.99 -4.65 -13.80
C PRO A 204 -26.15 -5.64 -13.83
N GLU A 205 -27.10 -5.48 -14.77
CA GLU A 205 -28.21 -6.41 -14.95
C GLU A 205 -27.70 -7.80 -15.37
N GLN A 206 -26.68 -7.85 -16.21
CA GLN A 206 -25.96 -9.07 -16.56
C GLN A 206 -24.67 -9.13 -15.73
N ARG A 207 -24.61 -10.10 -14.83
CA ARG A 207 -23.39 -10.36 -14.04
C ARG A 207 -22.38 -11.04 -14.94
N SER A 208 -21.18 -10.50 -14.96
CA SER A 208 -20.08 -11.15 -15.63
C SER A 208 -19.59 -12.37 -14.86
N GLY A 209 -19.19 -13.43 -15.58
CA GLY A 209 -18.58 -14.62 -14.96
C GLY A 209 -17.26 -14.28 -14.27
N ILE A 210 -16.88 -15.11 -13.30
CA ILE A 210 -15.52 -15.04 -12.75
C ILE A 210 -14.63 -15.92 -13.63
N ASP A 211 -13.63 -15.32 -14.26
CA ASP A 211 -12.63 -16.05 -15.02
C ASP A 211 -11.66 -16.79 -14.07
N ALA A 212 -12.00 -18.03 -13.73
CA ALA A 212 -11.19 -18.86 -12.85
C ALA A 212 -9.78 -19.15 -13.40
N VAL A 213 -9.63 -19.25 -14.73
CA VAL A 213 -8.33 -19.51 -15.37
C VAL A 213 -7.45 -18.27 -15.29
N GLY A 214 -8.00 -17.09 -15.58
CA GLY A 214 -7.29 -15.81 -15.40
C GLY A 214 -6.89 -15.59 -13.96
N VAL A 215 -7.72 -15.96 -12.99
CA VAL A 215 -7.37 -15.89 -11.54
C VAL A 215 -6.16 -16.79 -11.23
N VAL A 216 -6.10 -18.01 -11.77
CA VAL A 216 -4.94 -18.91 -11.55
C VAL A 216 -3.66 -18.31 -12.15
N PHE A 217 -3.69 -17.82 -13.37
CA PHE A 217 -2.51 -17.21 -14.02
C PHE A 217 -2.07 -15.94 -13.29
N MET A 218 -3.01 -15.12 -12.85
CA MET A 218 -2.72 -13.93 -12.04
C MET A 218 -2.11 -14.32 -10.68
N PHE A 219 -2.65 -15.35 -10.02
CA PHE A 219 -2.08 -15.87 -8.77
C PHE A 219 -0.65 -16.37 -8.98
N MET A 220 -0.41 -17.17 -10.02
CA MET A 220 0.94 -17.64 -10.36
C MET A 220 1.90 -16.46 -10.56
N MET A 221 1.51 -15.47 -11.34
CA MET A 221 2.32 -14.27 -11.59
C MET A 221 2.62 -13.50 -10.29
N MET A 222 1.58 -13.13 -9.55
CA MET A 222 1.72 -12.26 -8.36
C MET A 222 2.39 -13.00 -7.21
N PHE A 223 2.00 -14.24 -6.93
CA PHE A 223 2.58 -15.02 -5.86
C PHE A 223 4.08 -15.23 -6.09
N SER A 224 4.46 -15.71 -7.28
CA SER A 224 5.87 -15.96 -7.59
C SER A 224 6.71 -14.70 -7.57
N LEU A 225 6.19 -13.60 -8.13
CA LEU A 225 6.90 -12.32 -8.14
C LEU A 225 7.07 -11.75 -6.71
N ILE A 226 5.99 -11.70 -5.93
CA ILE A 226 6.04 -11.14 -4.58
C ILE A 226 6.87 -12.03 -3.65
N PHE A 227 6.74 -13.34 -3.78
CA PHE A 227 7.56 -14.29 -3.02
C PHE A 227 9.05 -14.14 -3.35
N TYR A 228 9.40 -14.07 -4.64
CA TYR A 228 10.77 -13.81 -5.09
C TYR A 228 11.31 -12.50 -4.53
N LEU A 229 10.54 -11.42 -4.62
CA LEU A 229 10.96 -10.11 -4.13
C LEU A 229 11.14 -10.07 -2.60
N ASN A 230 10.32 -10.77 -1.83
CA ASN A 230 10.41 -10.76 -0.37
C ASN A 230 11.44 -11.76 0.18
N LYS A 231 11.64 -12.89 -0.50
CA LYS A 231 12.52 -13.96 -0.03
C LYS A 231 13.80 -14.15 -0.86
N GLY A 232 13.97 -13.35 -1.91
CA GLY A 232 15.11 -13.47 -2.83
C GLY A 232 16.48 -13.36 -2.17
N GLN A 233 16.62 -12.58 -1.08
CA GLN A 233 17.85 -12.56 -0.30
C GLN A 233 18.11 -13.87 0.45
N ASP A 234 17.07 -14.44 1.07
CA ASP A 234 17.19 -15.66 1.87
C ASP A 234 17.47 -16.90 0.99
N ILE A 235 16.77 -17.00 -0.15
CA ILE A 235 16.89 -18.14 -1.08
C ILE A 235 18.04 -17.98 -2.09
N GLY A 236 18.60 -16.76 -2.22
CA GLY A 236 19.55 -16.38 -3.26
C GLY A 236 18.85 -15.97 -4.56
N TRP A 237 19.09 -14.73 -5.00
CA TRP A 237 18.46 -14.15 -6.21
C TRP A 237 18.69 -15.00 -7.48
N MET A 238 19.88 -15.60 -7.62
CA MET A 238 20.28 -16.42 -8.76
C MET A 238 20.27 -17.92 -8.47
N SER A 239 19.61 -18.35 -7.37
CA SER A 239 19.43 -19.78 -7.09
C SER A 239 18.44 -20.42 -8.07
N GLU A 240 18.47 -21.74 -8.18
CA GLU A 240 17.52 -22.50 -9.01
C GLU A 240 16.06 -22.15 -8.67
N LEU A 241 15.75 -22.05 -7.37
CA LEU A 241 14.42 -21.64 -6.91
C LEU A 241 14.10 -20.18 -7.29
N GLY A 242 15.07 -19.27 -7.15
CA GLY A 242 14.89 -17.87 -7.53
C GLY A 242 14.60 -17.71 -9.03
N ILE A 243 15.38 -18.38 -9.87
CA ILE A 243 15.19 -18.38 -11.33
C ILE A 243 13.86 -19.05 -11.69
N ALA A 244 13.49 -20.16 -11.03
CA ALA A 244 12.21 -20.83 -11.25
C ALA A 244 11.02 -19.92 -10.89
N LEU A 245 11.07 -19.20 -9.78
CA LEU A 245 10.04 -18.22 -9.39
C LEU A 245 9.90 -17.11 -10.41
N LEU A 246 10.99 -16.55 -10.91
CA LEU A 246 10.94 -15.55 -11.99
C LEU A 246 10.36 -16.14 -13.28
N ALA A 247 10.77 -17.33 -13.66
CA ALA A 247 10.22 -18.00 -14.85
C ALA A 247 8.71 -18.24 -14.71
N VAL A 248 8.23 -18.68 -13.54
CA VAL A 248 6.80 -18.86 -13.25
C VAL A 248 6.07 -17.51 -13.26
N ALA A 249 6.67 -16.44 -12.73
CA ALA A 249 6.07 -15.10 -12.76
C ALA A 249 5.91 -14.58 -14.19
N PHE A 250 6.94 -14.68 -15.03
CA PHE A 250 6.86 -14.27 -16.44
C PHE A 250 5.96 -15.17 -17.28
N ALA A 251 5.98 -16.48 -17.05
CA ALA A 251 5.07 -17.42 -17.70
C ALA A 251 3.60 -17.12 -17.32
N GLY A 252 3.34 -16.88 -16.02
CA GLY A 252 2.02 -16.48 -15.54
C GLY A 252 1.55 -15.16 -16.16
N ALA A 253 2.43 -14.16 -16.31
CA ALA A 253 2.11 -12.90 -16.98
C ALA A 253 1.79 -13.11 -18.46
N GLY A 254 2.60 -13.89 -19.19
CA GLY A 254 2.38 -14.21 -20.59
C GLY A 254 1.10 -15.01 -20.82
N LEU A 255 0.84 -16.02 -19.99
CA LEU A 255 -0.39 -16.83 -20.05
C LEU A 255 -1.62 -16.00 -19.68
N LEU A 256 -1.55 -15.13 -18.68
CA LEU A 256 -2.63 -14.20 -18.34
C LEU A 256 -2.92 -13.28 -19.51
N PHE A 257 -1.91 -12.62 -20.09
CA PHE A 257 -2.08 -11.73 -21.22
C PHE A 257 -2.68 -12.46 -22.44
N TRP A 258 -2.19 -13.67 -22.74
CA TRP A 258 -2.70 -14.50 -23.84
C TRP A 258 -4.15 -14.96 -23.63
N TRP A 259 -4.51 -15.31 -22.39
CA TRP A 259 -5.85 -15.77 -22.00
C TRP A 259 -6.89 -14.65 -22.04
N GLU A 260 -6.56 -13.52 -21.39
CA GLU A 260 -7.43 -12.35 -21.27
C GLU A 260 -7.84 -11.73 -22.63
N GLN A 261 -7.05 -11.97 -23.68
CA GLN A 261 -7.41 -11.55 -25.04
C GLN A 261 -8.49 -12.43 -25.69
N ARG A 262 -8.81 -13.57 -25.10
CA ARG A 262 -9.72 -14.57 -25.66
C ARG A 262 -11.04 -14.72 -24.90
N VAL A 263 -11.10 -14.17 -23.72
CA VAL A 263 -12.26 -14.24 -22.84
C VAL A 263 -13.14 -13.02 -23.08
N ASP A 264 -14.45 -13.22 -23.22
CA ASP A 264 -15.40 -12.12 -23.44
C ASP A 264 -15.48 -11.18 -22.24
N ASP A 265 -15.18 -11.68 -21.03
CA ASP A 265 -15.29 -10.94 -19.80
C ASP A 265 -14.02 -11.06 -18.94
N PRO A 266 -12.94 -10.38 -19.36
CA PRO A 266 -11.62 -10.50 -18.78
C PRO A 266 -11.57 -10.03 -17.31
N LEU A 267 -10.71 -10.68 -16.50
CA LEU A 267 -10.40 -10.25 -15.13
C LEU A 267 -9.71 -8.90 -15.14
N VAL A 268 -8.81 -8.73 -16.11
CA VAL A 268 -8.03 -7.51 -16.32
C VAL A 268 -8.41 -6.89 -17.66
N SER A 269 -8.96 -5.68 -17.64
CA SER A 269 -9.32 -5.01 -18.88
C SER A 269 -8.09 -4.73 -19.75
N MET A 270 -8.00 -5.40 -20.91
CA MET A 270 -6.94 -5.15 -21.89
C MET A 270 -6.94 -3.69 -22.34
N LYS A 271 -8.11 -3.05 -22.44
CA LYS A 271 -8.25 -1.63 -22.75
C LYS A 271 -7.51 -0.74 -21.74
N LEU A 272 -7.53 -1.09 -20.45
CA LEU A 272 -6.83 -0.31 -19.41
C LEU A 272 -5.33 -0.55 -19.42
N ILE A 273 -4.89 -1.80 -19.67
CA ILE A 273 -3.45 -2.14 -19.73
C ILE A 273 -2.78 -1.56 -20.99
N THR A 274 -3.51 -1.48 -22.10
CA THR A 274 -2.99 -0.91 -23.35
C THR A 274 -3.15 0.61 -23.42
N ASN A 275 -3.95 1.22 -22.54
CA ASN A 275 -4.08 2.67 -22.48
C ASN A 275 -2.82 3.29 -21.88
N GLY A 276 -1.96 3.84 -22.76
CA GLY A 276 -0.69 4.44 -22.36
C GLY A 276 -0.80 5.56 -21.31
N HIS A 277 -1.94 6.26 -21.22
CA HIS A 277 -2.16 7.31 -20.21
C HIS A 277 -2.43 6.70 -18.83
N VAL A 278 -3.27 5.66 -18.77
CA VAL A 278 -3.56 4.91 -17.54
C VAL A 278 -2.29 4.21 -17.03
N VAL A 279 -1.55 3.57 -17.92
CA VAL A 279 -0.29 2.88 -17.57
C VAL A 279 0.74 3.87 -17.00
N LYS A 280 0.93 5.03 -17.63
CA LYS A 280 1.85 6.07 -17.12
C LYS A 280 1.45 6.53 -15.72
N ALA A 281 0.17 6.78 -15.46
CA ALA A 281 -0.32 7.18 -14.16
C ALA A 281 -0.09 6.09 -13.08
N ASN A 282 -0.31 4.83 -13.42
CA ASN A 282 -0.03 3.70 -12.54
C ASN A 282 1.48 3.49 -12.32
N LEU A 283 2.33 3.69 -13.33
CA LEU A 283 3.79 3.63 -13.18
C LEU A 283 4.32 4.75 -12.28
N ILE A 284 3.78 5.98 -12.38
CA ILE A 284 4.10 7.06 -11.43
C ILE A 284 3.78 6.59 -10.01
N THR A 285 2.59 6.05 -9.78
CA THR A 285 2.16 5.53 -8.47
C THR A 285 3.09 4.41 -8.00
N MET A 286 3.43 3.46 -8.87
CA MET A 286 4.31 2.34 -8.56
C MET A 286 5.70 2.81 -8.11
N THR A 287 6.35 3.68 -8.89
CA THR A 287 7.70 4.16 -8.58
C THR A 287 7.76 4.99 -7.30
N MET A 288 6.71 5.78 -7.01
CA MET A 288 6.59 6.50 -5.75
C MET A 288 6.45 5.53 -4.55
N PHE A 289 5.63 4.48 -4.68
CA PHE A 289 5.51 3.46 -3.63
C PHE A 289 6.78 2.61 -3.47
N MET A 290 7.54 2.38 -4.54
CA MET A 290 8.87 1.74 -4.46
C MET A 290 9.80 2.55 -3.54
N ALA A 291 9.94 3.84 -3.80
CA ALA A 291 10.80 4.71 -3.00
C ALA A 291 10.34 4.78 -1.53
N MET A 292 9.03 4.95 -1.30
CA MET A 292 8.46 5.06 0.04
C MET A 292 8.62 3.77 0.86
N ALA A 293 8.15 2.63 0.34
CA ALA A 293 8.12 1.39 1.10
C ALA A 293 9.52 0.88 1.45
N GLY A 294 10.46 0.97 0.50
CA GLY A 294 11.85 0.61 0.77
C GLY A 294 12.51 1.51 1.82
N SER A 295 12.20 2.81 1.82
CA SER A 295 12.71 3.73 2.83
C SER A 295 12.10 3.48 4.22
N TYR A 296 10.80 3.14 4.29
CA TYR A 296 10.15 2.76 5.54
C TYR A 296 10.73 1.49 6.17
N LEU A 297 11.28 0.58 5.37
CA LEU A 297 12.04 -0.55 5.89
C LEU A 297 13.37 -0.10 6.50
N LEU A 298 14.07 0.84 5.87
CA LEU A 298 15.43 1.23 6.27
C LEU A 298 15.47 2.25 7.41
N LEU A 299 14.49 3.14 7.51
CA LEU A 299 14.45 4.19 8.52
C LEU A 299 14.53 3.69 9.97
N PRO A 300 13.82 2.60 10.39
CA PRO A 300 13.98 2.03 11.71
C PRO A 300 15.42 1.59 12.04
N TYR A 301 16.14 1.03 11.04
CA TYR A 301 17.55 0.67 11.21
C TYR A 301 18.43 1.90 11.42
N TYR A 302 18.17 2.99 10.68
CA TYR A 302 18.88 4.26 10.87
C TYR A 302 18.62 4.83 12.27
N PHE A 303 17.37 4.91 12.70
CA PHE A 303 17.02 5.44 14.01
C PHE A 303 17.56 4.58 15.16
N GLY A 304 17.44 3.26 15.08
CA GLY A 304 17.88 2.35 16.13
C GLY A 304 19.40 2.21 16.21
N TYR A 305 20.09 1.99 15.09
CA TYR A 305 21.52 1.67 15.09
C TYR A 305 22.44 2.88 14.90
N VAL A 306 21.97 3.95 14.24
CA VAL A 306 22.79 5.16 14.02
C VAL A 306 22.48 6.23 15.05
N GLN A 307 21.21 6.52 15.28
CA GLN A 307 20.75 7.56 16.22
C GLN A 307 20.53 7.02 17.65
N GLY A 308 20.52 5.71 17.87
CA GLY A 308 20.32 5.09 19.19
C GLY A 308 18.92 5.31 19.79
N MET A 309 17.90 5.58 18.95
CA MET A 309 16.54 5.89 19.40
C MET A 309 15.73 4.62 19.71
N GLU A 310 14.86 4.72 20.70
CA GLU A 310 13.88 3.68 20.99
C GLU A 310 12.74 3.61 19.93
N THR A 311 12.11 2.44 19.81
CA THR A 311 11.06 2.19 18.81
C THR A 311 9.90 3.19 18.91
N VAL A 312 9.51 3.57 20.11
CA VAL A 312 8.44 4.55 20.35
C VAL A 312 8.83 5.94 19.85
N GLU A 313 10.09 6.36 20.08
CA GLU A 313 10.58 7.68 19.67
C GLU A 313 10.58 7.86 18.15
N TYR A 314 11.19 6.92 17.42
CA TYR A 314 11.20 7.03 15.96
C TYR A 314 9.81 6.79 15.33
N GLY A 315 8.92 6.06 16.01
CA GLY A 315 7.52 5.96 15.59
C GLY A 315 6.86 7.33 15.50
N PHE A 316 7.08 8.21 16.47
CA PHE A 316 6.59 9.59 16.42
C PHE A 316 7.27 10.43 15.34
N ILE A 317 8.56 10.23 15.09
CA ILE A 317 9.29 10.94 14.02
C ILE A 317 8.73 10.59 12.64
N LEU A 318 8.40 9.32 12.40
CA LEU A 318 7.81 8.87 11.14
C LEU A 318 6.44 9.50 10.84
N ILE A 319 5.72 10.00 11.85
CA ILE A 319 4.45 10.73 11.66
C ILE A 319 4.66 11.99 10.81
N ALA A 320 5.84 12.61 10.83
CA ALA A 320 6.14 13.81 10.05
C ALA A 320 5.87 13.60 8.54
N ASN A 321 6.16 12.41 8.00
CA ASN A 321 5.80 12.05 6.62
C ASN A 321 4.27 12.08 6.41
N SER A 322 3.51 11.49 7.33
CA SER A 322 2.04 11.48 7.24
C SER A 322 1.46 12.89 7.35
N VAL A 323 2.05 13.74 8.19
CA VAL A 323 1.69 15.17 8.31
C VAL A 323 1.95 15.91 6.99
N GLY A 324 3.08 15.63 6.33
CA GLY A 324 3.39 16.17 5.00
C GLY A 324 2.34 15.75 3.96
N MET A 325 2.00 14.45 3.91
CA MET A 325 0.94 13.95 3.03
C MET A 325 -0.42 14.58 3.33
N MET A 326 -0.76 14.78 4.60
CA MET A 326 -1.99 15.43 5.05
C MET A 326 -2.05 16.90 4.66
N ALA A 327 -0.96 17.61 4.76
CA ALA A 327 -0.90 19.01 4.40
C ALA A 327 -1.08 19.22 2.90
N ALA A 328 -0.42 18.40 2.08
CA ALA A 328 -0.36 18.60 0.63
C ALA A 328 -1.47 17.85 -0.14
N GLY A 329 -1.77 16.59 0.20
CA GLY A 329 -2.67 15.73 -0.57
C GLY A 329 -4.08 16.32 -0.76
N PRO A 330 -4.83 16.64 0.30
CA PRO A 330 -6.18 17.19 0.18
C PRO A 330 -6.22 18.60 -0.45
N VAL A 331 -5.16 19.40 -0.26
CA VAL A 331 -5.05 20.73 -0.87
C VAL A 331 -4.90 20.58 -2.38
N VAL A 332 -3.95 19.77 -2.81
CA VAL A 332 -3.72 19.49 -4.23
C VAL A 332 -4.95 18.81 -4.85
N GLY A 333 -5.58 17.86 -4.14
CA GLY A 333 -6.80 17.21 -4.59
C GLY A 333 -7.91 18.22 -4.91
N ARG A 334 -8.16 19.21 -4.04
CA ARG A 334 -9.13 20.28 -4.29
C ARG A 334 -8.77 21.15 -5.49
N ILE A 335 -7.48 21.45 -5.66
CA ILE A 335 -7.02 22.27 -6.78
C ILE A 335 -7.16 21.49 -8.09
N THR A 336 -6.76 20.21 -8.11
CA THR A 336 -6.88 19.35 -9.30
C THR A 336 -8.33 19.08 -9.68
N ASP A 337 -9.24 18.92 -8.71
CA ASP A 337 -10.68 18.78 -8.95
C ASP A 337 -11.27 20.02 -9.65
N ARG A 338 -10.77 21.22 -9.29
CA ARG A 338 -11.24 22.49 -9.89
C ARG A 338 -10.61 22.78 -11.26
N THR A 339 -9.30 22.55 -11.38
CA THR A 339 -8.53 22.94 -12.57
C THR A 339 -8.49 21.84 -13.63
N GLY A 340 -8.59 20.57 -13.21
CA GLY A 340 -8.36 19.38 -14.04
C GLY A 340 -6.92 19.20 -14.46
N ASN A 341 -5.98 19.94 -13.88
CA ASN A 341 -4.57 19.91 -14.26
C ASN A 341 -3.75 19.00 -13.32
N ASN A 342 -4.01 17.69 -13.42
CA ASN A 342 -3.35 16.69 -12.60
C ASN A 342 -1.85 16.55 -12.92
N ARG A 343 -1.47 16.75 -14.21
CA ARG A 343 -0.09 16.59 -14.69
C ARG A 343 0.91 17.48 -13.94
N ILE A 344 0.61 18.76 -13.78
CA ILE A 344 1.51 19.72 -13.11
C ILE A 344 1.77 19.29 -11.66
N PHE A 345 0.75 18.84 -10.97
CA PHE A 345 0.88 18.40 -9.57
C PHE A 345 1.58 17.05 -9.43
N CYS A 346 1.50 16.14 -10.42
CA CYS A 346 2.36 14.95 -10.48
C CYS A 346 3.83 15.35 -10.62
N ILE A 347 4.15 16.29 -11.52
CA ILE A 347 5.51 16.78 -11.76
C ILE A 347 6.06 17.48 -10.51
N ALA A 348 5.32 18.44 -9.96
CA ALA A 348 5.74 19.19 -8.78
C ALA A 348 5.90 18.28 -7.56
N GLY A 349 4.95 17.37 -7.33
CA GLY A 349 4.99 16.43 -6.21
C GLY A 349 6.17 15.46 -6.29
N ALA A 350 6.45 14.92 -7.48
CA ALA A 350 7.60 14.05 -7.68
C ALA A 350 8.92 14.78 -7.41
N LEU A 351 9.06 16.04 -7.83
CA LEU A 351 10.23 16.87 -7.50
C LEU A 351 10.35 17.13 -5.99
N VAL A 352 9.24 17.49 -5.33
CA VAL A 352 9.25 17.73 -3.88
C VAL A 352 9.63 16.45 -3.12
N ALA A 353 9.11 15.29 -3.51
CA ALA A 353 9.51 14.00 -2.92
C ALA A 353 10.99 13.71 -3.16
N THR A 354 11.50 13.98 -4.38
CA THR A 354 12.92 13.83 -4.70
C THR A 354 13.81 14.70 -3.80
N ILE A 355 13.40 15.95 -3.53
CA ILE A 355 14.12 16.83 -2.58
C ILE A 355 14.13 16.20 -1.18
N GLY A 356 13.00 15.64 -0.70
CA GLY A 356 12.96 14.94 0.57
C GLY A 356 13.95 13.78 0.66
N PHE A 357 14.03 12.94 -0.39
CA PHE A 357 15.00 11.84 -0.45
C PHE A 357 16.45 12.32 -0.57
N LEU A 358 16.69 13.42 -1.28
CA LEU A 358 18.03 14.06 -1.33
C LEU A 358 18.46 14.56 0.05
N MET A 359 17.54 15.15 0.83
CA MET A 359 17.82 15.52 2.21
C MET A 359 18.18 14.29 3.07
N MET A 360 17.49 13.16 2.88
CA MET A 360 17.77 11.92 3.61
C MET A 360 19.14 11.31 3.25
N MET A 361 19.66 11.54 2.05
CA MET A 361 21.05 11.16 1.70
C MET A 361 22.10 11.88 2.54
N GLY A 362 21.76 13.06 3.06
CA GLY A 362 22.62 13.85 3.94
C GLY A 362 22.54 13.46 5.42
N PHE A 363 21.77 12.43 5.78
CA PHE A 363 21.70 11.95 7.16
C PHE A 363 23.04 11.37 7.61
N ASP A 364 23.38 11.58 8.88
CA ASP A 364 24.53 11.04 9.61
C ASP A 364 24.17 10.83 11.10
N ASP A 365 25.14 10.50 11.92
CA ASP A 365 24.99 10.28 13.36
C ASP A 365 24.75 11.58 14.15
N GLU A 366 25.16 12.73 13.63
CA GLU A 366 24.97 14.05 14.24
C GLU A 366 23.73 14.79 13.69
N THR A 367 22.98 14.17 12.77
CA THR A 367 21.82 14.80 12.12
C THR A 367 20.76 15.18 13.14
N SER A 368 20.40 16.47 13.20
CA SER A 368 19.40 16.97 14.14
C SER A 368 18.00 16.42 13.83
N ILE A 369 17.23 16.14 14.88
CA ILE A 369 15.83 15.68 14.75
C ILE A 369 14.99 16.65 13.91
N ALA A 370 15.23 17.96 14.04
CA ALA A 370 14.52 18.97 13.26
C ALA A 370 14.75 18.81 11.74
N PHE A 371 15.98 18.49 11.32
CA PHE A 371 16.28 18.23 9.90
C PHE A 371 15.64 16.93 9.41
N ILE A 372 15.64 15.88 10.24
CA ILE A 372 14.97 14.61 9.96
C ILE A 372 13.47 14.82 9.76
N LEU A 373 12.80 15.52 10.69
CA LEU A 373 11.38 15.86 10.61
C LEU A 373 11.06 16.67 9.34
N LEU A 374 11.91 17.63 8.98
CA LEU A 374 11.76 18.43 7.76
C LEU A 374 11.90 17.55 6.51
N ALA A 375 12.89 16.67 6.44
CA ALA A 375 13.11 15.78 5.31
C ALA A 375 11.92 14.83 5.10
N LEU A 376 11.43 14.20 6.19
CA LEU A 376 10.25 13.34 6.16
C LEU A 376 8.98 14.10 5.79
N PHE A 377 8.79 15.32 6.29
CA PHE A 377 7.66 16.18 5.93
C PHE A 377 7.68 16.53 4.44
N VAL A 378 8.82 16.96 3.90
CA VAL A 378 8.99 17.31 2.48
C VAL A 378 8.75 16.09 1.60
N MET A 379 9.33 14.93 1.95
CA MET A 379 9.06 13.67 1.27
C MET A 379 7.57 13.35 1.25
N GLY A 380 6.91 13.43 2.41
CA GLY A 380 5.48 13.16 2.56
C GLY A 380 4.61 14.12 1.76
N ALA A 381 4.92 15.41 1.77
CA ALA A 381 4.19 16.41 0.98
C ALA A 381 4.27 16.09 -0.52
N GLY A 382 5.47 15.78 -1.04
CA GLY A 382 5.66 15.38 -2.43
C GLY A 382 4.90 14.10 -2.78
N MET A 383 4.92 13.09 -1.89
CA MET A 383 4.16 11.85 -2.05
C MET A 383 2.66 12.13 -2.12
N GLY A 384 2.10 12.90 -1.18
CA GLY A 384 0.68 13.26 -1.15
C GLY A 384 0.22 13.98 -2.42
N MET A 385 1.00 14.95 -2.89
CA MET A 385 0.74 15.66 -4.15
C MET A 385 0.70 14.69 -5.35
N THR A 386 1.73 13.86 -5.48
CA THR A 386 1.87 12.96 -6.63
C THR A 386 0.80 11.89 -6.65
N LEU A 387 0.56 11.20 -5.52
CA LEU A 387 -0.34 10.05 -5.48
C LEU A 387 -1.79 10.44 -5.75
N VAL A 388 -2.25 11.57 -5.19
CA VAL A 388 -3.60 12.09 -5.45
C VAL A 388 -3.75 12.46 -6.92
N SER A 389 -2.77 13.20 -7.45
CA SER A 389 -2.82 13.68 -8.84
C SER A 389 -2.68 12.54 -9.85
N ALA A 390 -1.81 11.55 -9.61
CA ALA A 390 -1.65 10.38 -10.48
C ALA A 390 -2.92 9.52 -10.49
N THR A 391 -3.55 9.31 -9.34
CA THR A 391 -4.83 8.61 -9.25
C THR A 391 -5.91 9.35 -10.05
N ASN A 392 -6.09 10.66 -9.84
CA ASN A 392 -7.02 11.47 -10.60
C ASN A 392 -6.71 11.47 -12.11
N LEU A 393 -5.43 11.48 -12.47
CA LEU A 393 -5.00 11.39 -13.87
C LEU A 393 -5.47 10.09 -14.52
N ALA A 394 -5.29 8.94 -13.85
CA ALA A 394 -5.75 7.63 -14.34
C ALA A 394 -7.28 7.59 -14.51
N TYR A 395 -8.02 8.04 -13.49
CA TYR A 395 -9.48 8.07 -13.52
C TYR A 395 -10.06 9.05 -14.55
N GLY A 396 -9.30 10.03 -15.02
CA GLY A 396 -9.70 10.93 -16.10
C GLY A 396 -9.87 10.26 -17.47
N PHE A 397 -9.28 9.08 -17.68
CA PHE A 397 -9.29 8.34 -18.95
C PHE A 397 -10.24 7.12 -18.97
N VAL A 398 -11.02 6.93 -17.92
CA VAL A 398 -11.93 5.78 -17.77
C VAL A 398 -13.37 6.22 -17.58
N THR A 399 -14.30 5.31 -17.85
CA THR A 399 -15.73 5.48 -17.61
C THR A 399 -16.10 5.01 -16.20
N GLU A 400 -17.29 5.40 -15.70
CA GLU A 400 -17.77 4.96 -14.39
C GLU A 400 -17.85 3.42 -14.26
N SER A 401 -18.16 2.72 -15.34
CA SER A 401 -18.22 1.25 -15.37
C SER A 401 -16.85 0.59 -15.22
N GLU A 402 -15.78 1.27 -15.58
CA GLU A 402 -14.39 0.79 -15.50
C GLU A 402 -13.71 1.12 -14.15
N ASN A 403 -14.36 1.93 -13.29
CA ASN A 403 -13.78 2.38 -12.01
C ASN A 403 -13.33 1.23 -11.11
N GLY A 404 -14.09 0.14 -11.05
CA GLY A 404 -13.72 -1.03 -10.24
C GLY A 404 -12.43 -1.67 -10.74
N GLN A 405 -12.33 -1.92 -12.05
CA GLN A 405 -11.15 -2.55 -12.65
C GLN A 405 -9.91 -1.66 -12.53
N LEU A 406 -10.06 -0.34 -12.75
CA LEU A 406 -8.96 0.61 -12.55
C LEU A 406 -8.51 0.67 -11.09
N SER A 407 -9.44 0.63 -10.13
CA SER A 407 -9.13 0.58 -8.69
C SER A 407 -8.24 -0.62 -8.36
N GLY A 408 -8.63 -1.81 -8.85
CA GLY A 408 -7.84 -3.02 -8.67
C GLY A 408 -6.47 -2.92 -9.30
N GLN A 409 -6.41 -2.45 -10.56
CA GLN A 409 -5.16 -2.25 -11.28
C GLN A 409 -4.22 -1.27 -10.54
N THR A 410 -4.70 -0.10 -10.14
CA THR A 410 -3.92 0.91 -9.42
C THR A 410 -3.40 0.34 -8.08
N THR A 411 -4.24 -0.39 -7.35
CA THR A 411 -3.85 -1.00 -6.08
C THR A 411 -2.81 -2.11 -6.29
N THR A 412 -2.91 -2.87 -7.39
CA THR A 412 -1.90 -3.89 -7.77
C THR A 412 -0.55 -3.24 -8.08
N PHE A 413 -0.53 -2.16 -8.85
CA PHE A 413 0.72 -1.40 -9.14
C PHE A 413 1.34 -0.82 -7.86
N ARG A 414 0.53 -0.31 -6.93
CA ARG A 414 0.98 0.15 -5.61
C ARG A 414 1.65 -0.97 -4.82
N GLN A 415 1.01 -2.13 -4.76
CA GLN A 415 1.50 -3.27 -3.99
C GLN A 415 2.77 -3.88 -4.60
N ALA A 416 2.79 -4.04 -5.94
CA ALA A 416 3.99 -4.47 -6.66
C ALA A 416 5.15 -3.47 -6.46
N GLY A 417 4.85 -2.16 -6.50
CA GLY A 417 5.81 -1.11 -6.20
C GLY A 417 6.36 -1.21 -4.79
N SER A 418 5.49 -1.35 -3.79
CA SER A 418 5.92 -1.52 -2.39
C SER A 418 6.86 -2.72 -2.21
N SER A 419 6.48 -3.89 -2.74
CA SER A 419 7.30 -5.11 -2.64
C SER A 419 8.63 -4.97 -3.37
N ALA A 420 8.62 -4.43 -4.60
CA ALA A 420 9.84 -4.19 -5.36
C ALA A 420 10.77 -3.17 -4.67
N GLY A 421 10.21 -2.11 -4.10
CA GLY A 421 10.96 -1.09 -3.38
C GLY A 421 11.66 -1.63 -2.14
N VAL A 422 10.95 -2.40 -1.34
CA VAL A 422 11.53 -3.10 -0.17
C VAL A 422 12.69 -3.99 -0.61
N ALA A 423 12.47 -4.81 -1.65
CA ALA A 423 13.50 -5.72 -2.15
C ALA A 423 14.74 -4.99 -2.68
N VAL A 424 14.55 -3.98 -3.55
CA VAL A 424 15.64 -3.25 -4.20
C VAL A 424 16.44 -2.42 -3.19
N LEU A 425 15.75 -1.62 -2.34
CA LEU A 425 16.47 -0.77 -1.39
C LEU A 425 17.18 -1.60 -0.32
N ASN A 426 16.57 -2.70 0.15
CA ASN A 426 17.23 -3.60 1.07
C ASN A 426 18.45 -4.30 0.45
N ALA A 427 18.35 -4.78 -0.80
CA ALA A 427 19.48 -5.37 -1.51
C ALA A 427 20.64 -4.37 -1.68
N VAL A 428 20.34 -3.14 -2.08
CA VAL A 428 21.35 -2.07 -2.17
C VAL A 428 21.96 -1.75 -0.82
N PHE A 429 21.15 -1.65 0.23
CA PHE A 429 21.62 -1.40 1.60
C PHE A 429 22.58 -2.51 2.05
N MET A 430 22.15 -3.77 1.94
CA MET A 430 22.95 -4.92 2.39
C MET A 430 24.21 -5.13 1.56
N SER A 431 24.21 -4.84 0.26
CA SER A 431 25.41 -4.97 -0.60
C SER A 431 26.54 -4.00 -0.23
N ASN A 432 26.24 -2.96 0.54
CA ASN A 432 27.22 -1.94 0.98
C ASN A 432 27.64 -2.11 2.46
N ILE A 433 27.19 -3.20 3.12
CA ILE A 433 27.59 -3.53 4.48
C ILE A 433 28.56 -4.73 4.41
N ALA A 434 29.73 -4.58 5.02
CA ALA A 434 30.71 -5.67 5.07
C ALA A 434 30.18 -6.85 5.88
N VAL A 435 30.24 -8.06 5.30
CA VAL A 435 29.82 -9.29 5.97
C VAL A 435 30.62 -9.52 7.25
N GLY A 436 29.94 -9.63 8.40
CA GLY A 436 30.58 -9.84 9.71
C GLY A 436 31.07 -8.55 10.40
N ALA A 437 30.81 -7.39 9.84
CA ALA A 437 31.12 -6.12 10.52
C ALA A 437 30.18 -5.91 11.71
N ALA A 438 30.73 -5.39 12.82
CA ALA A 438 29.92 -4.94 13.94
C ALA A 438 28.91 -3.88 13.46
N THR A 439 27.66 -3.95 13.93
CA THR A 439 26.57 -3.01 13.57
C THR A 439 26.78 -1.64 14.22
N THR A 440 27.86 -0.94 13.85
CA THR A 440 28.10 0.44 14.27
C THR A 440 27.56 1.41 13.21
N GLY A 441 27.03 2.54 13.64
CA GLY A 441 26.43 3.55 12.77
C GLY A 441 27.31 3.92 11.57
N ALA A 442 28.61 4.10 11.77
CA ALA A 442 29.58 4.46 10.73
C ALA A 442 29.66 3.42 9.57
N ILE A 443 29.47 2.13 9.88
CA ILE A 443 29.52 1.04 8.88
C ILE A 443 28.21 0.97 8.06
N LEU A 444 27.09 1.35 8.66
CA LEU A 444 25.77 1.31 8.01
C LEU A 444 25.53 2.51 7.07
N MET A 445 26.18 3.66 7.32
CA MET A 445 25.94 4.91 6.60
C MET A 445 26.11 4.81 5.07
N PRO A 446 27.15 4.16 4.51
CA PRO A 446 27.26 3.99 3.06
C PRO A 446 26.06 3.25 2.46
N GLY A 447 25.55 2.21 3.14
CA GLY A 447 24.37 1.46 2.73
C GLY A 447 23.13 2.34 2.66
N PHE A 448 22.89 3.19 3.68
CA PHE A 448 21.77 4.15 3.67
C PHE A 448 21.88 5.16 2.54
N ARG A 449 23.05 5.77 2.34
CA ARG A 449 23.27 6.76 1.27
C ARG A 449 23.00 6.19 -0.11
N HIS A 450 23.50 4.99 -0.41
CA HIS A 450 23.25 4.33 -1.69
C HIS A 450 21.77 3.93 -1.84
N ALA A 451 21.14 3.42 -0.80
CA ALA A 451 19.71 3.09 -0.85
C ALA A 451 18.84 4.34 -1.08
N PHE A 452 19.09 5.44 -0.35
CA PHE A 452 18.35 6.69 -0.58
C PHE A 452 18.66 7.31 -1.94
N PHE A 453 19.88 7.16 -2.47
CA PHE A 453 20.18 7.55 -3.87
C PHE A 453 19.32 6.78 -4.87
N VAL A 454 19.13 5.47 -4.69
CA VAL A 454 18.21 4.68 -5.52
C VAL A 454 16.77 5.15 -5.36
N ALA A 455 16.33 5.54 -4.15
CA ALA A 455 15.01 6.13 -3.95
C ALA A 455 14.85 7.47 -4.69
N VAL A 456 15.91 8.31 -4.74
CA VAL A 456 15.95 9.51 -5.60
C VAL A 456 15.76 9.15 -7.07
N LEU A 457 16.45 8.13 -7.57
CA LEU A 457 16.28 7.68 -8.97
C LEU A 457 14.86 7.19 -9.26
N MET A 458 14.21 6.50 -8.30
CA MET A 458 12.81 6.06 -8.42
C MET A 458 11.85 7.25 -8.51
N THR A 459 12.02 8.28 -7.66
CA THR A 459 11.17 9.48 -7.70
C THR A 459 11.45 10.35 -8.92
N MET A 460 12.70 10.39 -9.41
CA MET A 460 13.05 11.02 -10.69
C MET A 460 12.43 10.28 -11.88
N ALA A 461 12.34 8.94 -11.83
CA ALA A 461 11.59 8.18 -12.84
C ALA A 461 10.10 8.58 -12.84
N ALA A 462 9.47 8.72 -11.66
CA ALA A 462 8.11 9.24 -11.56
C ALA A 462 7.97 10.64 -12.19
N PHE A 463 8.93 11.53 -11.93
CA PHE A 463 8.98 12.87 -12.52
C PHE A 463 9.04 12.83 -14.06
N VAL A 464 9.93 12.02 -14.64
CA VAL A 464 10.08 11.86 -16.10
C VAL A 464 8.78 11.31 -16.72
N ILE A 465 8.18 10.29 -16.10
CA ILE A 465 6.92 9.71 -16.57
C ILE A 465 5.79 10.74 -16.49
N ALA A 466 5.75 11.57 -15.43
CA ALA A 466 4.77 12.64 -15.28
C ALA A 466 4.94 13.72 -16.36
N MET A 467 6.18 14.06 -16.74
CA MET A 467 6.44 14.97 -17.86
C MET A 467 5.93 14.40 -19.20
N ALA A 468 6.05 13.10 -19.41
CA ALA A 468 5.54 12.42 -20.60
C ALA A 468 4.03 12.13 -20.58
N SER A 469 3.32 12.48 -19.48
CA SER A 469 1.88 12.29 -19.34
C SER A 469 1.10 13.50 -19.89
N LYS A 470 -0.18 13.30 -20.25
CA LYS A 470 -1.12 14.36 -20.66
C LYS A 470 -2.35 14.35 -19.76
N ASN A 471 -3.01 15.49 -19.55
CA ASN A 471 -4.31 15.49 -18.89
C ASN A 471 -5.40 14.98 -19.85
N ALA A 472 -6.46 14.42 -19.32
CA ALA A 472 -7.57 13.91 -20.14
C ALA A 472 -8.26 15.02 -20.94
N LYS A 473 -8.27 16.27 -20.44
CA LYS A 473 -8.80 17.42 -21.17
C LYS A 473 -7.99 17.74 -22.41
N ASP A 474 -6.66 17.68 -22.31
CA ASP A 474 -5.74 18.01 -23.41
C ASP A 474 -5.90 17.01 -24.56
N VAL A 475 -6.06 15.71 -24.23
CA VAL A 475 -6.24 14.62 -25.22
C VAL A 475 -7.60 14.68 -25.92
N ARG A 476 -8.65 15.16 -25.23
CA ARG A 476 -9.99 15.31 -25.83
C ARG A 476 -10.12 16.52 -26.75
N SER A 477 -9.18 17.46 -26.65
CA SER A 477 -9.13 18.68 -27.49
C SER A 477 -8.24 18.51 -28.73
N GLU A 478 -7.41 17.46 -28.79
CA GLU A 478 -6.64 17.02 -29.98
C GLU A 478 -7.49 16.08 -30.85
#